data_18d0bee914a86912b01042d37525c060
#
_entry.id   18d0bee914a86912b01042d37525c060
#
_cell.length_a   1.000
_cell.length_b   1.000
_cell.length_c   1.000
_cell.angle_alpha   90.00
_cell.angle_beta   90.00
_cell.angle_gamma   90.00
#
_symmetry.space_group_name_H-M   'P 1'
#
loop_
_entity.id
_entity.type
_entity.pdbx_description
1 polymer ?
#
loop_
_entity_poly.entity_id
_entity_poly.type
_entity_poly.pdbx_seq_one_letter_code
_entity_poly.pdbx_strand_id
1 'polypeptide(L)'
;MIGIVQDQKLLIFDEISSAYDTDALAQTIKSRYPMNKIYVYPDASGGNRSTNATQTDIEILSGSGFSNQSPRSNPPVRDRVASVQALLCNGKGQSRVQIHACCRKLIESMELQSYTEKGEPDKESGYDHMADSLGYLIWREFNPLFARSGKPTGIRIY
;
A
#
# COMPACT_ATOMS: atom_id res chain seq x y z
N MET A 1 2.72 -5.34 -0.40
CA MET A 1 3.77 -4.93 -1.36
C MET A 1 4.82 -4.05 -0.71
N ILE A 2 6.02 -4.00 -1.28
CA ILE A 2 7.19 -3.33 -0.70
C ILE A 2 7.85 -2.46 -1.77
N GLY A 3 8.09 -1.20 -1.44
CA GLY A 3 8.65 -0.24 -2.40
C GLY A 3 9.41 0.91 -1.75
N ILE A 4 9.98 1.75 -2.58
CA ILE A 4 10.61 3.02 -2.20
C ILE A 4 10.06 4.16 -3.07
N VAL A 5 10.09 5.37 -2.54
CA VAL A 5 9.84 6.58 -3.32
C VAL A 5 11.16 7.28 -3.55
N GLN A 6 11.52 7.44 -4.81
CA GLN A 6 12.73 8.12 -5.24
C GLN A 6 12.39 9.03 -6.44
N ASP A 7 12.86 10.27 -6.43
CA ASP A 7 12.68 11.24 -7.52
C ASP A 7 11.22 11.36 -8.00
N GLN A 8 10.29 11.42 -7.06
CA GLN A 8 8.85 11.48 -7.30
C GLN A 8 8.28 10.24 -8.02
N LYS A 9 9.01 9.13 -8.05
CA LYS A 9 8.56 7.84 -8.58
C LYS A 9 8.41 6.82 -7.46
N LEU A 10 7.45 5.93 -7.59
CA LEU A 10 7.26 4.76 -6.74
C LEU A 10 7.88 3.55 -7.43
N LEU A 11 8.84 2.94 -6.78
CA LEU A 11 9.51 1.72 -7.25
C LEU A 11 9.09 0.58 -6.32
N ILE A 12 8.30 -0.36 -6.82
CA ILE A 12 7.85 -1.55 -6.08
C ILE A 12 8.73 -2.71 -6.50
N PHE A 13 9.40 -3.36 -5.55
CA PHE A 13 10.43 -4.34 -5.83
C PHE A 13 10.24 -5.68 -5.10
N ASP A 14 9.27 -5.79 -4.18
CA ASP A 14 8.94 -7.04 -3.49
C ASP A 14 7.48 -7.07 -3.06
N GLU A 15 6.94 -8.26 -2.84
CA GLU A 15 5.62 -8.49 -2.28
C GLU A 15 5.62 -9.65 -1.28
N ILE A 16 4.76 -9.56 -0.28
CA ILE A 16 4.47 -10.63 0.66
C ILE A 16 2.97 -10.88 0.58
N SER A 17 2.57 -12.03 0.05
CA SER A 17 1.17 -12.37 -0.22
C SER A 17 0.63 -13.52 0.65
N SER A 18 1.46 -14.09 1.53
CA SER A 18 1.13 -15.33 2.25
C SER A 18 1.49 -15.28 3.74
N ALA A 19 1.43 -14.10 4.37
CA ALA A 19 1.56 -14.02 5.82
C ALA A 19 0.30 -14.59 6.48
N TYR A 20 0.50 -15.40 7.53
CA TYR A 20 -0.59 -16.01 8.29
C TYR A 20 -1.39 -14.95 9.07
N ASP A 21 -0.69 -14.01 9.68
CA ASP A 21 -1.23 -12.89 10.43
C ASP A 21 -0.29 -11.67 10.39
N THR A 22 -0.66 -10.60 11.06
CA THR A 22 0.09 -9.35 11.10
C THR A 22 1.44 -9.50 11.80
N ASP A 23 1.54 -10.36 12.79
CA ASP A 23 2.78 -10.64 13.51
C ASP A 23 3.79 -11.38 12.61
N ALA A 24 3.35 -12.43 11.93
CA ALA A 24 4.14 -13.16 10.93
C ALA A 24 4.59 -12.25 9.78
N LEU A 25 3.71 -11.34 9.34
CA LEU A 25 4.06 -10.31 8.35
C LEU A 25 5.18 -9.40 8.87
N ALA A 26 5.06 -8.88 10.09
CA ALA A 26 6.05 -8.00 10.70
C ALA A 26 7.41 -8.68 10.87
N GLN A 27 7.43 -9.94 11.30
CA GLN A 27 8.66 -10.75 11.41
C GLN A 27 9.31 -10.99 10.05
N THR A 28 8.52 -11.32 9.03
CA THR A 28 9.01 -11.50 7.66
C THR A 28 9.65 -10.23 7.12
N ILE A 29 9.02 -9.08 7.34
CA ILE A 29 9.55 -7.79 6.94
C ILE A 29 10.89 -7.49 7.64
N LYS A 30 10.96 -7.68 8.95
CA LYS A 30 12.20 -7.48 9.72
C LYS A 30 13.33 -8.39 9.25
N SER A 31 13.02 -9.64 8.94
CA SER A 31 14.00 -10.61 8.45
C SER A 31 14.55 -10.21 7.07
N ARG A 32 13.69 -9.75 6.17
CA ARG A 32 14.10 -9.32 4.83
C ARG A 32 14.83 -7.98 4.82
N TYR A 33 14.45 -7.06 5.73
CA TYR A 33 14.91 -5.65 5.71
C TYR A 33 15.37 -5.17 7.10
N PRO A 34 16.34 -5.85 7.75
CA PRO A 34 16.67 -5.65 9.16
C PRO A 34 17.27 -4.27 9.46
N MET A 35 17.94 -3.64 8.49
CA MET A 35 18.65 -2.37 8.66
C MET A 35 17.91 -1.17 8.09
N ASN A 36 16.67 -1.36 7.64
CA ASN A 36 15.93 -0.32 6.95
C ASN A 36 14.93 0.37 7.87
N LYS A 37 14.75 1.68 7.69
CA LYS A 37 13.60 2.38 8.26
C LYS A 37 12.36 2.05 7.44
N ILE A 38 11.35 1.51 8.11
CA ILE A 38 10.14 0.97 7.47
C ILE A 38 8.95 1.85 7.80
N TYR A 39 8.23 2.26 6.76
CA TYR A 39 6.97 2.98 6.84
C TYR A 39 5.85 2.06 6.37
N VAL A 40 4.86 1.84 7.23
CA VAL A 40 3.69 1.01 6.91
C VAL A 40 2.45 1.88 6.68
N TYR A 41 1.64 1.51 5.69
CA TYR A 41 0.47 2.26 5.23
C TYR A 41 -0.81 1.43 5.34
N PRO A 42 -1.17 0.90 6.52
CA PRO A 42 -2.40 0.14 6.68
C PRO A 42 -3.60 1.06 6.42
N ASP A 43 -4.72 0.46 6.02
CA ASP A 43 -5.98 1.17 5.97
C ASP A 43 -6.47 1.55 7.38
N ALA A 44 -7.48 2.43 7.46
CA ALA A 44 -8.00 2.87 8.76
C ALA A 44 -8.69 1.75 9.54
N SER A 45 -9.14 0.67 8.90
CA SER A 45 -9.81 -0.45 9.56
C SER A 45 -8.86 -1.32 10.38
N GLY A 46 -7.56 -1.30 10.07
CA GLY A 46 -6.52 -1.97 10.86
C GLY A 46 -6.39 -1.46 12.30
N GLY A 47 -7.04 -0.33 12.63
CA GLY A 47 -7.21 0.16 14.00
C GLY A 47 -8.38 -0.47 14.76
N ASN A 48 -9.24 -1.25 14.11
CA ASN A 48 -10.35 -1.91 14.75
C ASN A 48 -9.89 -3.21 15.42
N ARG A 49 -10.31 -3.44 16.67
CA ARG A 49 -10.10 -4.74 17.32
C ARG A 49 -11.04 -5.78 16.70
N SER A 50 -10.50 -6.92 16.31
CA SER A 50 -11.35 -8.11 16.14
C SER A 50 -11.81 -8.60 17.52
N THR A 51 -12.96 -9.28 17.58
CA THR A 51 -13.63 -9.68 18.83
C THR A 51 -12.74 -10.50 19.79
N ASN A 52 -11.73 -11.19 19.25
CA ASN A 52 -10.84 -12.07 20.00
C ASN A 52 -9.37 -11.61 20.05
N ALA A 53 -9.05 -10.42 19.52
CA ALA A 53 -7.68 -9.93 19.48
C ALA A 53 -7.35 -9.03 20.69
N THR A 54 -6.21 -9.26 21.31
CA THR A 54 -5.67 -8.42 22.40
C THR A 54 -5.12 -7.09 21.88
N GLN A 55 -4.65 -7.07 20.64
CA GLN A 55 -4.06 -5.90 19.96
C GLN A 55 -4.65 -5.71 18.58
N THR A 56 -4.64 -4.48 18.09
CA THR A 56 -4.99 -4.15 16.71
C THR A 56 -3.79 -4.39 15.79
N ASP A 57 -4.03 -4.57 14.49
CA ASP A 57 -2.96 -4.68 13.50
C ASP A 57 -1.99 -3.48 13.52
N ILE A 58 -2.53 -2.27 13.72
CA ILE A 58 -1.75 -1.04 13.85
C ILE A 58 -0.86 -1.07 15.10
N GLU A 59 -1.35 -1.58 16.22
CA GLU A 59 -0.56 -1.72 17.45
C GLU A 59 0.58 -2.74 17.27
N ILE A 60 0.33 -3.87 16.61
CA ILE A 60 1.35 -4.89 16.31
C ILE A 60 2.45 -4.30 15.40
N LEU A 61 2.07 -3.64 14.32
CA LEU A 61 3.02 -3.01 13.39
C LEU A 61 3.86 -1.93 14.07
N SER A 62 3.24 -1.09 14.90
CA SER A 62 3.92 -0.03 15.66
C SER A 62 4.85 -0.62 16.72
N GLY A 63 4.41 -1.64 17.48
CA GLY A 63 5.21 -2.39 18.45
C GLY A 63 6.39 -3.11 17.80
N SER A 64 6.29 -3.44 16.54
CA SER A 64 7.38 -3.97 15.73
C SER A 64 8.45 -2.93 15.33
N GLY A 65 8.27 -1.66 15.71
CA GLY A 65 9.19 -0.57 15.41
C GLY A 65 8.99 0.06 14.03
N PHE A 66 7.87 -0.22 13.35
CA PHE A 66 7.55 0.38 12.08
C PHE A 66 6.89 1.75 12.26
N SER A 67 7.16 2.66 11.34
CA SER A 67 6.54 3.99 11.34
C SER A 67 5.17 3.93 10.68
N ASN A 68 4.11 3.94 11.48
CA ASN A 68 2.74 3.88 10.99
C ASN A 68 2.32 5.17 10.30
N GLN A 69 1.76 5.06 9.10
CA GLN A 69 1.24 6.14 8.26
C GLN A 69 -0.27 5.98 7.98
N SER A 70 -0.97 5.19 8.79
CA SER A 70 -2.42 4.99 8.66
C SER A 70 -3.16 6.32 8.61
N PRO A 71 -4.14 6.51 7.72
CA PRO A 71 -5.01 7.67 7.72
C PRO A 71 -6.02 7.58 8.88
N ARG A 72 -6.59 8.71 9.29
CA ARG A 72 -7.70 8.73 10.28
C ARG A 72 -8.97 8.08 9.73
N SER A 73 -9.20 8.18 8.43
CA SER A 73 -10.30 7.58 7.69
C SER A 73 -9.82 7.17 6.31
N ASN A 74 -10.40 6.11 5.75
CA ASN A 74 -10.07 5.68 4.41
C ASN A 74 -10.48 6.74 3.38
N PRO A 75 -9.65 7.02 2.36
CA PRO A 75 -10.03 7.89 1.26
C PRO A 75 -11.20 7.30 0.48
N PRO A 76 -12.03 8.14 -0.17
CA PRO A 76 -13.03 7.65 -1.10
C PRO A 76 -12.41 6.75 -2.17
N VAL A 77 -13.06 5.63 -2.48
CA VAL A 77 -12.56 4.64 -3.45
C VAL A 77 -12.24 5.30 -4.79
N ARG A 78 -13.14 6.17 -5.28
CA ARG A 78 -12.96 6.90 -6.54
C ARG A 78 -11.69 7.74 -6.57
N ASP A 79 -11.39 8.46 -5.50
CA ASP A 79 -10.23 9.34 -5.42
C ASP A 79 -8.93 8.52 -5.36
N ARG A 80 -8.97 7.38 -4.65
CA ARG A 80 -7.88 6.44 -4.57
C ARG A 80 -7.56 5.82 -5.94
N VAL A 81 -8.56 5.34 -6.65
CA VAL A 81 -8.42 4.80 -8.02
C VAL A 81 -7.88 5.86 -8.97
N ALA A 82 -8.43 7.08 -8.96
CA ALA A 82 -7.96 8.18 -9.79
C ALA A 82 -6.48 8.52 -9.51
N SER A 83 -6.04 8.44 -8.25
CA SER A 83 -4.64 8.66 -7.88
C SER A 83 -3.70 7.60 -8.48
N VAL A 84 -4.12 6.33 -8.47
CA VAL A 84 -3.36 5.24 -9.10
C VAL A 84 -3.24 5.47 -10.60
N GLN A 85 -4.36 5.73 -11.27
CA GLN A 85 -4.39 5.99 -12.72
C GLN A 85 -3.48 7.17 -13.11
N ALA A 86 -3.50 8.26 -12.34
CA ALA A 86 -2.67 9.44 -12.60
C ALA A 86 -1.16 9.16 -12.46
N LEU A 87 -0.76 8.22 -11.59
CA LEU A 87 0.64 7.82 -11.45
C LEU A 87 1.06 6.77 -12.48
N LEU A 88 0.16 5.84 -12.85
CA LEU A 88 0.44 4.85 -13.90
C LEU A 88 0.63 5.52 -15.26
N CYS A 89 -0.22 6.49 -15.59
CA CYS A 89 -0.10 7.24 -16.84
C CYS A 89 -0.79 8.61 -16.68
N ASN A 90 -0.01 9.67 -16.63
CA ASN A 90 -0.55 11.02 -16.57
C ASN A 90 -0.99 11.51 -17.97
N GLY A 91 -1.64 12.68 -18.04
CA GLY A 91 -2.09 13.28 -19.30
C GLY A 91 -0.99 13.58 -20.34
N LYS A 92 0.29 13.41 -19.96
CA LYS A 92 1.47 13.54 -20.86
C LYS A 92 2.05 12.17 -21.25
N GLY A 93 1.39 11.07 -20.91
CA GLY A 93 1.86 9.71 -21.17
C GLY A 93 3.03 9.27 -20.28
N GLN A 94 3.30 9.95 -19.17
CA GLN A 94 4.40 9.62 -18.27
C GLN A 94 3.93 8.73 -17.13
N SER A 95 4.68 7.66 -16.84
CA SER A 95 4.48 6.80 -15.68
C SER A 95 5.43 7.20 -14.54
N ARG A 96 4.92 7.17 -13.32
CA ARG A 96 5.65 7.40 -12.08
C ARG A 96 5.61 6.18 -11.14
N VAL A 97 5.11 5.05 -11.61
CA VAL A 97 5.12 3.76 -10.90
C VAL A 97 5.91 2.76 -11.73
N GLN A 98 6.84 2.06 -11.09
CA GLN A 98 7.56 0.94 -11.67
C GLN A 98 7.36 -0.26 -10.74
N ILE A 99 6.99 -1.40 -11.32
CA ILE A 99 6.73 -2.64 -10.59
C ILE A 99 7.70 -3.68 -11.12
N HIS A 100 8.50 -4.25 -10.22
CA HIS A 100 9.42 -5.32 -10.57
C HIS A 100 8.66 -6.61 -10.89
N ALA A 101 9.14 -7.38 -11.87
CA ALA A 101 8.47 -8.59 -12.37
C ALA A 101 8.28 -9.70 -11.32
N CYS A 102 8.98 -9.65 -10.18
CA CYS A 102 8.73 -10.58 -9.07
C CYS A 102 7.42 -10.31 -8.33
N CYS A 103 6.85 -9.11 -8.44
CA CYS A 103 5.59 -8.72 -7.80
C CYS A 103 4.39 -9.24 -8.61
N ARG A 104 4.30 -10.55 -8.75
CA ARG A 104 3.34 -11.24 -9.63
C ARG A 104 1.89 -11.02 -9.22
N LYS A 105 1.61 -11.04 -7.91
CA LYS A 105 0.25 -10.84 -7.40
C LYS A 105 -0.23 -9.41 -7.61
N LEU A 106 0.65 -8.43 -7.44
CA LEU A 106 0.32 -7.04 -7.75
C LEU A 106 0.07 -6.85 -9.26
N ILE A 107 0.94 -7.40 -10.12
CA ILE A 107 0.80 -7.32 -11.57
C ILE A 107 -0.52 -7.97 -12.00
N GLU A 108 -0.79 -9.19 -11.56
CA GLU A 108 -2.03 -9.92 -11.82
C GLU A 108 -3.27 -9.12 -11.38
N SER A 109 -3.22 -8.53 -10.18
CA SER A 109 -4.29 -7.66 -9.66
C SER A 109 -4.52 -6.45 -10.56
N MET A 110 -3.47 -5.79 -11.02
CA MET A 110 -3.58 -4.61 -11.89
C MET A 110 -4.08 -4.93 -13.30
N GLU A 111 -3.80 -6.13 -13.81
CA GLU A 111 -4.23 -6.57 -15.15
C GLU A 111 -5.67 -7.11 -15.16
N LEU A 112 -6.07 -7.78 -14.07
CA LEU A 112 -7.35 -8.50 -14.02
C LEU A 112 -8.45 -7.80 -13.20
N GLN A 113 -8.14 -6.70 -12.50
CA GLN A 113 -9.13 -5.94 -11.76
C GLN A 113 -10.22 -5.42 -12.68
N SER A 114 -11.43 -5.93 -12.51
CA SER A 114 -12.64 -5.42 -13.15
C SER A 114 -13.30 -4.29 -12.35
N TYR A 115 -14.20 -3.58 -12.99
CA TYR A 115 -14.96 -2.49 -12.39
C TYR A 115 -16.44 -2.71 -12.58
N THR A 116 -17.21 -2.36 -11.54
CA THR A 116 -18.66 -2.37 -11.59
C THR A 116 -19.20 -1.28 -12.55
N GLU A 117 -20.48 -1.32 -12.88
CA GLU A 117 -21.14 -0.26 -13.66
C GLU A 117 -21.03 1.13 -13.02
N LYS A 118 -20.81 1.21 -11.70
CA LYS A 118 -20.60 2.45 -10.97
C LYS A 118 -19.15 2.95 -11.03
N GLY A 119 -18.24 2.21 -11.70
CA GLY A 119 -16.83 2.54 -11.80
C GLY A 119 -16.04 2.27 -10.52
N GLU A 120 -16.55 1.45 -9.60
CA GLU A 120 -15.85 0.98 -8.43
C GLU A 120 -15.18 -0.38 -8.70
N PRO A 121 -14.01 -0.69 -8.09
CA PRO A 121 -13.39 -1.99 -8.21
C PRO A 121 -14.37 -3.10 -7.83
N ASP A 122 -14.46 -4.11 -8.67
CA ASP A 122 -15.26 -5.30 -8.40
C ASP A 122 -14.52 -6.18 -7.37
N LYS A 123 -15.16 -6.38 -6.21
CA LYS A 123 -14.61 -7.14 -5.09
C LYS A 123 -14.86 -8.65 -5.21
N GLU A 124 -15.81 -9.06 -6.05
CA GLU A 124 -16.11 -10.47 -6.26
C GLU A 124 -15.02 -11.16 -7.07
N SER A 125 -14.27 -10.40 -7.87
CA SER A 125 -13.13 -10.91 -8.65
C SER A 125 -11.95 -11.38 -7.80
N GLY A 126 -11.81 -10.89 -6.55
CA GLY A 126 -10.69 -11.19 -5.65
C GLY A 126 -9.36 -10.52 -6.03
N TYR A 127 -9.35 -9.65 -7.04
CA TYR A 127 -8.15 -8.91 -7.49
C TYR A 127 -8.04 -7.52 -6.86
N ASP A 128 -8.99 -7.10 -6.05
CA ASP A 128 -9.05 -5.78 -5.44
C ASP A 128 -7.98 -5.56 -4.35
N HIS A 129 -7.57 -6.59 -3.61
CA HIS A 129 -6.71 -6.44 -2.44
C HIS A 129 -5.35 -5.77 -2.73
N MET A 130 -4.63 -6.24 -3.75
CA MET A 130 -3.32 -5.67 -4.09
C MET A 130 -3.45 -4.31 -4.78
N ALA A 131 -4.49 -4.11 -5.59
CA ALA A 131 -4.80 -2.83 -6.20
C ALA A 131 -5.19 -1.79 -5.15
N ASP A 132 -5.97 -2.15 -4.16
CA ASP A 132 -6.34 -1.32 -3.01
C ASP A 132 -5.11 -0.94 -2.19
N SER A 133 -4.23 -1.91 -1.91
CA SER A 133 -2.96 -1.68 -1.23
C SER A 133 -2.11 -0.63 -1.93
N LEU A 134 -1.97 -0.74 -3.25
CA LEU A 134 -1.27 0.26 -4.07
C LEU A 134 -1.95 1.64 -3.97
N GLY A 135 -3.27 1.64 -3.99
CA GLY A 135 -4.07 2.86 -3.90
C GLY A 135 -3.84 3.63 -2.59
N TYR A 136 -3.82 2.95 -1.45
CA TYR A 136 -3.56 3.60 -0.15
C TYR A 136 -2.15 4.18 -0.07
N LEU A 137 -1.12 3.45 -0.53
CA LEU A 137 0.24 3.93 -0.57
C LEU A 137 0.36 5.17 -1.46
N ILE A 138 -0.17 5.12 -2.68
CA ILE A 138 -0.12 6.23 -3.63
C ILE A 138 -0.89 7.43 -3.09
N TRP A 139 -2.09 7.25 -2.58
CA TRP A 139 -2.88 8.32 -1.98
C TRP A 139 -2.10 9.04 -0.88
N ARG A 140 -1.47 8.29 0.01
CA ARG A 140 -0.72 8.89 1.12
C ARG A 140 0.56 9.58 0.69
N GLU A 141 1.31 8.98 -0.23
CA GLU A 141 2.62 9.49 -0.65
C GLU A 141 2.56 10.61 -1.69
N PHE A 142 1.59 10.60 -2.57
CA PHE A 142 1.58 11.48 -3.73
C PHE A 142 0.42 12.50 -3.75
N ASN A 143 -0.53 12.41 -2.83
CA ASN A 143 -1.59 13.42 -2.74
C ASN A 143 -1.01 14.75 -2.24
N PRO A 144 -1.25 15.86 -2.96
CA PRO A 144 -0.75 17.18 -2.57
C PRO A 144 -1.20 17.63 -1.17
N LEU A 145 -2.34 17.18 -0.68
CA LEU A 145 -2.84 17.47 0.67
C LEU A 145 -1.93 16.94 1.78
N PHE A 146 -1.10 15.93 1.48
CA PHE A 146 -0.14 15.33 2.41
C PHE A 146 1.31 15.64 2.03
N ALA A 147 1.53 16.56 1.10
CA ALA A 147 2.87 16.97 0.70
C ALA A 147 3.59 17.58 1.92
N ARG A 148 4.52 16.85 2.50
CA ARG A 148 5.45 17.35 3.52
C ARG A 148 6.76 17.73 2.85
N SER A 149 7.29 18.91 3.18
CA SER A 149 8.68 19.24 2.88
C SER A 149 9.57 18.21 3.61
N GLY A 150 10.41 17.50 2.85
CA GLY A 150 11.31 16.49 3.41
C GLY A 150 10.65 15.14 3.67
N LYS A 151 10.13 14.48 2.61
CA LYS A 151 9.67 13.09 2.75
C LYS A 151 10.82 12.19 3.21
N PRO A 152 10.60 11.38 4.24
CA PRO A 152 11.65 10.56 4.81
C PRO A 152 12.12 9.50 3.81
N THR A 153 13.42 9.22 3.82
CA THR A 153 14.01 8.10 3.06
C THR A 153 13.75 6.79 3.84
N GLY A 154 13.28 5.75 3.15
CA GLY A 154 13.02 4.45 3.77
C GLY A 154 12.15 3.55 2.89
N ILE A 155 11.97 2.30 3.32
CA ILE A 155 11.11 1.32 2.67
C ILE A 155 9.64 1.60 3.03
N ARG A 156 8.74 1.51 2.05
CA ARG A 156 7.28 1.60 2.21
C ARG A 156 6.67 0.23 2.07
N ILE A 157 5.78 -0.09 2.97
CA ILE A 157 5.06 -1.35 3.00
C ILE A 157 3.58 -1.07 3.19
N TYR A 158 2.80 -1.69 2.33
CA TYR A 158 1.37 -1.76 2.47
C TYR A 158 0.94 -3.22 2.52
#